data_7581ffdd3c062fa70dba10cdd7e04b29
#
_entry.id   7581ffdd3c062fa70dba10cdd7e04b29
#
_cell.length_a   1.000
_cell.length_b   1.000
_cell.length_c   1.000
_cell.angle_alpha   90.00
_cell.angle_beta   90.00
_cell.angle_gamma   90.00
#
_symmetry.space_group_name_H-M   'P 1'
#
loop_
_entity.id
_entity.type
_entity.pdbx_description
1 polymer ?
#
loop_
_entity_poly.entity_id
_entity_poly.type
_entity_poly.pdbx_seq_one_letter_code
_entity_poly.pdbx_strand_id
1 'polypeptide(L)'
;MPTTRARTKNKAAVQFAVARRGLPSAARLRRWALGHPGITLRIVGEREGRRLNSTYRKRNYPTNVLSFATGDIVLCHPVIAREARDQGKAIAAHYAHLVVHGVLHLRGYDHKNKSEAARMARAERRILARLGFADPYAVKSPLPR
;
A
#
# COMPACT_ATOMS: atom_id res chain seq x y z
N MET A 1 -5.15 0.63 16.99
CA MET A 1 -4.13 1.17 16.08
C MET A 1 -2.77 0.67 16.47
N PRO A 2 -1.94 0.36 15.48
CA PRO A 2 -0.57 0.03 15.78
C PRO A 2 0.11 1.21 16.47
N THR A 3 0.82 0.92 17.54
CA THR A 3 1.57 1.95 18.23
C THR A 3 2.87 2.16 17.48
N THR A 4 3.15 3.38 17.13
CA THR A 4 4.39 3.69 16.44
C THR A 4 5.35 4.36 17.40
N ARG A 5 6.62 4.08 17.21
CA ARG A 5 7.67 4.86 17.85
C ARG A 5 7.76 6.22 17.17
N ALA A 6 8.56 7.10 17.72
CA ALA A 6 8.78 8.40 17.11
C ALA A 6 9.11 8.23 15.62
N ARG A 7 8.41 8.96 14.79
CA ARG A 7 8.64 8.96 13.35
C ARG A 7 9.90 9.76 13.04
N THR A 8 10.62 9.33 12.02
CA THR A 8 11.77 10.10 11.56
C THR A 8 11.29 11.41 10.94
N LYS A 9 12.03 12.48 11.18
CA LYS A 9 11.61 13.81 10.73
C LYS A 9 11.51 13.94 9.21
N ASN A 10 12.40 13.24 8.49
CA ASN A 10 12.59 13.47 7.06
C ASN A 10 12.18 12.27 6.19
N LYS A 11 11.57 11.25 6.76
CA LYS A 11 11.17 10.08 6.01
C LYS A 11 10.12 9.29 6.77
N ALA A 12 9.38 8.44 6.04
CA ALA A 12 8.40 7.56 6.63
C ALA A 12 9.07 6.53 7.54
N ALA A 13 8.37 6.14 8.60
CA ALA A 13 8.80 5.04 9.44
C ALA A 13 8.25 3.72 8.87
N VAL A 14 9.00 2.64 9.07
CA VAL A 14 8.58 1.31 8.61
C VAL A 14 8.66 0.34 9.78
N GLN A 15 7.58 -0.41 9.99
CA GLN A 15 7.49 -1.44 11.02
C GLN A 15 7.19 -2.77 10.36
N PHE A 16 7.98 -3.80 10.68
CA PHE A 16 7.73 -5.15 10.21
C PHE A 16 7.19 -5.98 11.38
N ALA A 17 5.93 -6.36 11.31
CA ALA A 17 5.30 -7.25 12.29
C ALA A 17 5.33 -8.71 11.81
N VAL A 18 6.01 -8.98 10.72
CA VAL A 18 6.20 -10.31 10.14
C VAL A 18 7.66 -10.45 9.77
N ALA A 19 8.07 -11.69 9.48
CA ALA A 19 9.45 -11.96 9.02
C ALA A 19 9.70 -11.18 7.72
N ARG A 20 10.90 -10.62 7.60
CA ARG A 20 11.25 -9.77 6.45
C ARG A 20 11.50 -10.53 5.15
N ARG A 21 11.64 -11.82 5.23
CA ARG A 21 11.94 -12.65 4.07
C ARG A 21 10.86 -12.50 3.02
N GLY A 22 11.26 -12.17 1.81
CA GLY A 22 10.33 -11.99 0.69
C GLY A 22 9.62 -10.65 0.67
N LEU A 23 9.90 -9.76 1.63
CA LEU A 23 9.31 -8.43 1.68
C LEU A 23 10.22 -7.40 1.02
N PRO A 24 9.65 -6.30 0.50
CA PRO A 24 10.48 -5.18 0.10
C PRO A 24 11.27 -4.63 1.28
N SER A 25 12.43 -4.06 1.02
CA SER A 25 13.24 -3.47 2.07
C SER A 25 12.60 -2.20 2.64
N ALA A 26 12.99 -1.85 3.87
CA ALA A 26 12.51 -0.62 4.47
C ALA A 26 12.87 0.60 3.61
N ALA A 27 14.05 0.61 3.01
CA ALA A 27 14.48 1.71 2.15
C ALA A 27 13.57 1.88 0.94
N ARG A 28 13.20 0.79 0.29
CA ARG A 28 12.29 0.82 -0.85
C ARG A 28 10.89 1.28 -0.44
N LEU A 29 10.40 0.74 0.66
CA LEU A 29 9.08 1.12 1.18
C LEU A 29 9.03 2.63 1.50
N ARG A 30 10.07 3.16 2.13
CA ARG A 30 10.15 4.61 2.41
C ARG A 30 10.14 5.43 1.14
N ARG A 31 10.85 4.97 0.11
CA ARG A 31 10.88 5.66 -1.17
C ARG A 31 9.49 5.71 -1.80
N TRP A 32 8.75 4.61 -1.74
CA TRP A 32 7.40 4.57 -2.29
C TRP A 32 6.41 5.42 -1.48
N ALA A 33 6.70 5.67 -0.22
CA ALA A 33 5.92 6.60 0.59
C ALA A 33 6.25 8.07 0.28
N LEU A 34 7.04 8.32 -0.76
CA LEU A 34 7.34 9.65 -1.30
C LEU A 34 8.03 10.57 -0.28
N GLY A 35 8.80 9.98 0.64
CA GLY A 35 9.51 10.76 1.65
C GLY A 35 8.60 11.49 2.63
N HIS A 36 7.38 11.03 2.81
CA HIS A 36 6.40 11.71 3.65
C HIS A 36 6.71 11.45 5.13
N PRO A 37 7.14 12.47 5.90
CA PRO A 37 7.62 12.25 7.26
C PRO A 37 6.51 11.89 8.26
N GLY A 38 5.26 12.17 7.94
CA GLY A 38 4.13 11.88 8.82
C GLY A 38 3.55 10.48 8.66
N ILE A 39 4.17 9.65 7.84
CA ILE A 39 3.62 8.32 7.52
C ILE A 39 4.40 7.23 8.22
N THR A 40 3.67 6.24 8.73
CA THR A 40 4.22 4.98 9.21
C THR A 40 3.63 3.86 8.37
N LEU A 41 4.50 3.05 7.77
CA LEU A 41 4.11 1.85 7.05
C LEU A 41 4.30 0.67 7.99
N ARG A 42 3.25 -0.10 8.21
CA ARG A 42 3.31 -1.30 9.05
C ARG A 42 2.92 -2.50 8.22
N ILE A 43 3.82 -3.47 8.14
CA ILE A 43 3.59 -4.71 7.40
C ILE A 43 3.13 -5.77 8.41
N VAL A 44 1.94 -6.32 8.21
CA VAL A 44 1.32 -7.25 9.15
C VAL A 44 1.01 -8.59 8.51
N GLY A 45 0.77 -9.58 9.35
CA GLY A 45 0.26 -10.88 8.93
C GLY A 45 -1.26 -10.89 8.89
N GLU A 46 -1.82 -12.06 8.59
CA GLU A 46 -3.26 -12.21 8.40
C GLU A 46 -4.06 -11.92 9.67
N ARG A 47 -3.59 -12.41 10.81
CA ARG A 47 -4.31 -12.25 12.08
C ARG A 47 -4.45 -10.78 12.46
N GLU A 48 -3.36 -10.04 12.45
CA GLU A 48 -3.40 -8.62 12.79
C GLU A 48 -4.17 -7.83 11.74
N GLY A 49 -3.98 -8.14 10.46
CA GLY A 49 -4.70 -7.47 9.38
C GLY A 49 -6.21 -7.65 9.51
N ARG A 50 -6.66 -8.85 9.81
CA ARG A 50 -8.07 -9.15 10.03
C ARG A 50 -8.62 -8.40 11.24
N ARG A 51 -7.87 -8.41 12.35
CA ARG A 51 -8.28 -7.71 13.57
C ARG A 51 -8.45 -6.22 13.32
N LEU A 52 -7.52 -5.59 12.62
CA LEU A 52 -7.59 -4.17 12.33
C LEU A 52 -8.75 -3.83 11.40
N ASN A 53 -8.95 -4.64 10.37
CA ASN A 53 -10.06 -4.43 9.43
C ASN A 53 -11.41 -4.63 10.14
N SER A 54 -11.50 -5.61 11.00
CA SER A 54 -12.71 -5.87 11.78
C SER A 54 -13.01 -4.73 12.75
N THR A 55 -11.99 -4.28 13.49
CA THR A 55 -12.16 -3.24 14.50
C THR A 55 -12.51 -1.89 13.89
N TYR A 56 -11.82 -1.49 12.82
CA TYR A 56 -11.91 -0.13 12.29
C TYR A 56 -12.78 0.01 11.06
N ARG A 57 -13.04 -1.08 10.33
CA ARG A 57 -13.86 -1.04 9.11
C ARG A 57 -15.05 -1.97 9.16
N LYS A 58 -15.22 -2.70 10.26
CA LYS A 58 -16.35 -3.63 10.48
C LYS A 58 -16.39 -4.77 9.44
N ARG A 59 -15.22 -5.24 9.00
CA ARG A 59 -15.11 -6.32 8.02
C ARG A 59 -14.25 -7.43 8.59
N ASN A 60 -14.83 -8.61 8.76
CA ASN A 60 -14.17 -9.74 9.42
C ASN A 60 -13.35 -10.56 8.44
N TYR A 61 -12.43 -9.89 7.74
CA TYR A 61 -11.44 -10.52 6.87
C TYR A 61 -10.26 -9.56 6.71
N PRO A 62 -9.06 -10.07 6.38
CA PRO A 62 -7.93 -9.17 6.14
C PRO A 62 -8.08 -8.52 4.76
N THR A 63 -7.71 -7.25 4.67
CA THR A 63 -7.62 -6.55 3.39
C THR A 63 -6.16 -6.22 3.10
N ASN A 64 -5.88 -5.80 1.87
CA ASN A 64 -4.51 -5.54 1.44
C ASN A 64 -3.92 -4.29 2.10
N VAL A 65 -4.65 -3.19 2.14
CA VAL A 65 -4.14 -1.94 2.70
C VAL A 65 -5.23 -1.22 3.48
N LEU A 66 -4.84 -0.66 4.63
CA LEU A 66 -5.69 0.22 5.44
C LEU A 66 -4.93 1.50 5.69
N SER A 67 -5.56 2.64 5.40
CA SER A 67 -4.99 3.95 5.67
C SER A 67 -5.78 4.63 6.78
N PHE A 68 -5.08 5.23 7.73
CA PHE A 68 -5.70 5.90 8.87
C PHE A 68 -5.28 7.37 8.90
N ALA A 69 -6.19 8.24 9.29
CA ALA A 69 -5.93 9.68 9.33
C ALA A 69 -4.73 10.05 10.21
N THR A 70 -4.35 9.16 11.12
CA THR A 70 -3.14 9.35 11.94
C THR A 70 -1.85 9.30 11.14
N GLY A 71 -1.89 8.87 9.88
CA GLY A 71 -0.70 8.68 9.05
C GLY A 71 -0.22 7.24 9.01
N ASP A 72 -0.96 6.32 9.61
CA ASP A 72 -0.59 4.90 9.58
C ASP A 72 -1.18 4.24 8.34
N ILE A 73 -0.34 3.52 7.62
CA ILE A 73 -0.73 2.68 6.49
C ILE A 73 -0.35 1.25 6.83
N VAL A 74 -1.34 0.37 6.91
CA VAL A 74 -1.15 -1.02 7.29
C VAL A 74 -1.29 -1.88 6.04
N LEU A 75 -0.27 -2.70 5.79
CA LEU A 75 -0.16 -3.54 4.60
C LEU A 75 -0.15 -4.99 5.04
N CYS A 76 -1.12 -5.77 4.59
CA CYS A 76 -1.25 -7.18 4.97
C CYS A 76 -0.52 -8.06 3.97
N HIS A 77 0.66 -8.55 4.35
CA HIS A 77 1.54 -9.27 3.42
C HIS A 77 0.88 -10.50 2.76
N PRO A 78 0.20 -11.40 3.50
CA PRO A 78 -0.37 -12.58 2.85
C PRO A 78 -1.41 -12.23 1.78
N VAL A 79 -2.21 -11.19 1.99
CA VAL A 79 -3.19 -10.74 1.01
C VAL A 79 -2.48 -10.16 -0.21
N ILE A 80 -1.48 -9.31 0.02
CA ILE A 80 -0.72 -8.67 -1.06
C ILE A 80 0.00 -9.71 -1.91
N ALA A 81 0.63 -10.69 -1.27
CA ALA A 81 1.34 -11.75 -1.98
C ALA A 81 0.40 -12.58 -2.85
N ARG A 82 -0.78 -12.91 -2.32
CA ARG A 82 -1.78 -13.67 -3.06
C ARG A 82 -2.31 -12.88 -4.25
N GLU A 83 -2.61 -11.60 -4.04
CA GLU A 83 -3.09 -10.73 -5.12
C GLU A 83 -2.05 -10.56 -6.22
N ALA A 84 -0.79 -10.35 -5.84
CA ALA A 84 0.29 -10.21 -6.81
C ALA A 84 0.42 -11.46 -7.67
N ARG A 85 0.37 -12.63 -7.04
CA ARG A 85 0.41 -13.90 -7.76
C ARG A 85 -0.78 -14.05 -8.70
N ASP A 86 -1.99 -13.78 -8.20
CA ASP A 86 -3.21 -13.94 -8.99
C ASP A 86 -3.27 -12.97 -10.16
N GLN A 87 -2.72 -11.77 -9.99
CA GLN A 87 -2.69 -10.75 -11.04
C GLN A 87 -1.45 -10.83 -11.92
N GLY A 88 -0.55 -11.77 -11.64
CA GLY A 88 0.69 -11.90 -12.41
C GLY A 88 1.61 -10.71 -12.29
N LYS A 89 1.61 -10.05 -11.14
CA LYS A 89 2.46 -8.88 -10.86
C LYS A 89 3.66 -9.28 -10.00
N ALA A 90 4.77 -8.58 -10.16
CA ALA A 90 5.85 -8.67 -9.20
C ALA A 90 5.34 -8.14 -7.84
N ILE A 91 5.75 -8.80 -6.76
CA ILE A 91 5.30 -8.41 -5.44
C ILE A 91 5.72 -6.98 -5.10
N ALA A 92 6.91 -6.57 -5.52
CA ALA A 92 7.38 -5.19 -5.31
C ALA A 92 6.47 -4.18 -6.01
N ALA A 93 6.03 -4.47 -7.22
CA ALA A 93 5.14 -3.58 -7.95
C ALA A 93 3.78 -3.43 -7.25
N HIS A 94 3.27 -4.53 -6.72
CA HIS A 94 1.99 -4.48 -6.02
C HIS A 94 2.11 -3.71 -4.70
N TYR A 95 3.18 -3.92 -3.94
CA TYR A 95 3.45 -3.12 -2.75
C TYR A 95 3.57 -1.64 -3.07
N ALA A 96 4.35 -1.29 -4.10
CA ALA A 96 4.53 0.10 -4.49
C ALA A 96 3.18 0.75 -4.81
N HIS A 97 2.33 0.07 -5.55
CA HIS A 97 0.99 0.56 -5.89
C HIS A 97 0.16 0.82 -4.62
N LEU A 98 0.15 -0.13 -3.70
CA LEU A 98 -0.66 0.01 -2.48
C LEU A 98 -0.12 1.09 -1.54
N VAL A 99 1.19 1.23 -1.44
CA VAL A 99 1.78 2.31 -0.65
C VAL A 99 1.43 3.67 -1.24
N VAL A 100 1.59 3.85 -2.55
CA VAL A 100 1.24 5.10 -3.23
C VAL A 100 -0.25 5.40 -3.06
N HIS A 101 -1.10 4.39 -3.22
CA HIS A 101 -2.54 4.51 -3.03
C HIS A 101 -2.87 5.02 -1.62
N GLY A 102 -2.26 4.42 -0.60
CA GLY A 102 -2.46 4.84 0.79
C GLY A 102 -2.00 6.26 1.06
N VAL A 103 -0.85 6.65 0.51
CA VAL A 103 -0.34 8.01 0.64
C VAL A 103 -1.30 9.01 0.00
N LEU A 104 -1.83 8.69 -1.17
CA LEU A 104 -2.78 9.58 -1.86
C LEU A 104 -4.07 9.73 -1.07
N HIS A 105 -4.57 8.66 -0.46
CA HIS A 105 -5.72 8.77 0.44
C HIS A 105 -5.45 9.76 1.57
N LEU A 106 -4.27 9.70 2.16
CA LEU A 106 -3.90 10.62 3.25
C LEU A 106 -3.74 12.06 2.76
N ARG A 107 -3.57 12.26 1.46
CA ARG A 107 -3.51 13.58 0.84
C ARG A 107 -4.88 14.07 0.35
N GLY A 108 -5.94 13.33 0.63
CA GLY A 108 -7.30 13.73 0.29
C GLY A 108 -7.87 13.13 -0.98
N TYR A 109 -7.12 12.31 -1.70
CA TYR A 109 -7.68 11.60 -2.85
C TYR A 109 -8.66 10.53 -2.37
N ASP A 110 -9.69 10.31 -3.15
CA ASP A 110 -10.69 9.29 -2.82
C ASP A 110 -11.17 8.66 -4.12
N HIS A 111 -12.05 7.65 -4.00
CA HIS A 111 -12.62 6.95 -5.15
C HIS A 111 -14.10 6.64 -4.95
N LYS A 112 -14.83 7.59 -4.34
CA LYS A 112 -16.25 7.42 -4.05
C LYS A 112 -17.12 7.45 -5.29
N ASN A 113 -16.65 8.12 -6.35
CA ASN A 113 -17.37 8.18 -7.62
C ASN A 113 -16.37 8.03 -8.77
N LYS A 114 -16.90 7.95 -10.00
CA LYS A 114 -16.06 7.69 -11.17
C LYS A 114 -15.03 8.79 -11.41
N SER A 115 -15.40 10.04 -11.18
CA SER A 115 -14.51 11.17 -11.40
C SER A 115 -13.35 11.16 -10.41
N GLU A 116 -13.65 10.91 -9.13
CA GLU A 116 -12.61 10.82 -8.09
C GLU A 116 -11.71 9.61 -8.33
N ALA A 117 -12.29 8.48 -8.68
CA ALA A 117 -11.52 7.27 -8.97
C ALA A 117 -10.57 7.49 -10.14
N ALA A 118 -11.03 8.15 -11.21
CA ALA A 118 -10.20 8.45 -12.36
C ALA A 118 -9.07 9.40 -12.01
N ARG A 119 -9.33 10.40 -11.20
CA ARG A 119 -8.33 11.35 -10.74
C ARG A 119 -7.26 10.67 -9.91
N MET A 120 -7.68 9.80 -8.99
CA MET A 120 -6.75 9.05 -8.15
C MET A 120 -5.90 8.10 -8.99
N ALA A 121 -6.51 7.39 -9.93
CA ALA A 121 -5.80 6.47 -10.81
C ALA A 121 -4.76 7.21 -11.65
N ARG A 122 -5.07 8.40 -12.16
CA ARG A 122 -4.09 9.21 -12.90
C ARG A 122 -2.90 9.60 -12.04
N ALA A 123 -3.16 9.99 -10.79
CA ALA A 123 -2.09 10.34 -9.86
C ALA A 123 -1.22 9.12 -9.56
N GLU A 124 -1.83 7.97 -9.33
CA GLU A 124 -1.10 6.72 -9.10
C GLU A 124 -0.21 6.36 -10.27
N ARG A 125 -0.75 6.41 -11.49
CA ARG A 125 0.02 6.10 -12.71
C ARG A 125 1.24 7.00 -12.85
N ARG A 126 1.05 8.30 -12.65
CA ARG A 126 2.12 9.29 -12.78
C ARG A 126 3.22 9.05 -11.75
N ILE A 127 2.84 8.84 -10.51
CA ILE A 127 3.81 8.62 -9.44
C ILE A 127 4.56 7.31 -9.64
N LEU A 128 3.84 6.24 -9.95
CA LEU A 128 4.45 4.92 -10.15
C LEU A 128 5.38 4.92 -11.35
N ALA A 129 5.06 5.65 -12.41
CA ALA A 129 5.96 5.78 -13.55
C ALA A 129 7.28 6.43 -13.16
N ARG A 130 7.23 7.45 -12.30
CA ARG A 130 8.45 8.10 -11.78
C ARG A 130 9.27 7.16 -10.90
N LEU A 131 8.61 6.24 -10.22
CA LEU A 131 9.27 5.26 -9.38
C LEU A 131 9.79 4.06 -10.17
N GLY A 132 9.53 4.01 -11.47
CA GLY A 132 9.99 2.95 -12.34
C GLY A 132 9.05 1.78 -12.50
N PHE A 133 7.77 1.96 -12.17
CA PHE A 133 6.78 0.90 -12.27
C PHE A 133 5.81 1.12 -13.42
N ALA A 134 5.36 0.03 -14.02
CA ALA A 134 4.35 0.06 -15.07
C ALA A 134 3.00 0.51 -14.50
N ASP A 135 2.10 0.93 -15.39
CA ASP A 135 0.74 1.31 -15.04
C ASP A 135 0.03 0.14 -14.36
N PRO A 136 -0.41 0.29 -13.09
CA PRO A 136 -1.06 -0.80 -12.38
C PRO A 136 -2.45 -1.13 -12.94
N TYR A 137 -3.01 -0.24 -13.73
CA TYR A 137 -4.34 -0.40 -14.32
C TYR A 137 -4.29 -0.82 -15.78
N ALA A 138 -3.11 -1.04 -16.32
CA ALA A 138 -2.98 -1.51 -17.70
C ALA A 138 -3.58 -2.91 -17.80
N VAL A 139 -4.43 -3.10 -18.80
CA VAL A 139 -5.01 -4.41 -19.07
C VAL A 139 -3.96 -5.28 -19.73
N LYS A 140 -3.67 -6.42 -19.13
CA LYS A 140 -2.76 -7.38 -19.75
C LYS A 140 -3.42 -7.96 -20.98
N SER A 141 -2.64 -8.13 -22.04
CA SER A 141 -3.12 -8.82 -23.23
C SER A 141 -3.54 -10.23 -22.83
N PRO A 142 -4.78 -10.64 -23.12
CA PRO A 142 -5.24 -11.97 -22.75
C PRO A 142 -4.64 -13.06 -23.63
N LEU A 143 -4.02 -12.69 -24.74
CA LEU A 143 -3.45 -13.63 -25.67
C LEU A 143 -1.97 -13.39 -25.83
N PRO A 144 -1.17 -14.45 -25.97
CA PRO A 144 0.21 -14.27 -26.43
C PRO A 144 0.15 -13.62 -27.79
N ARG A 145 0.85 -12.58 -27.92
CA ARG A 145 0.88 -11.87 -29.19
C ARG A 145 2.06 -12.30 -29.98
#